data_d59771f72d3ebd79128bc2d8143050c3
#
_entry.id   d59771f72d3ebd79128bc2d8143050c3
#
_cell.length_a   1.000
_cell.length_b   1.000
_cell.length_c   1.000
_cell.angle_alpha   90.00
_cell.angle_beta   90.00
_cell.angle_gamma   90.00
#
_symmetry.space_group_name_H-M   'P 1'
#
loop_
_entity.id
_entity.type
_entity.pdbx_description
1 polymer ?
#
loop_
_entity_poly.entity_id
_entity_poly.type
_entity_poly.pdbx_seq_one_letter_code
_entity_poly.pdbx_strand_id
1 'polypeptide(L)'
;MKTPIAVAAVSAALYVLPSAAFAAEPCDIPGYLLFGNNELKHVAEAVRKEKRLTIAVVGTGSSILAGPDGPRSAYPARLEAVLKQKLPSVAVKVVTLARSRMTAEDLAKGMEKMLADEKPDLVIWQTGTLDAIRRVDPDEFREALDEGVETLHKGGADVILMNMQYSPRTDIMVSYGPYADSMRVVAQQHEIPLFDRLAIMRNWSDTGAFDLYAAGKDNVLAQRVHDCIGRGIASMIMDAAHLHPESKAAQ
;
A
#
# COMPACT_ATOMS: atom_id res chain seq x y z
N MET A 1 79.08 -13.65 30.99
CA MET A 1 77.88 -12.87 31.33
C MET A 1 76.94 -12.90 30.12
N LYS A 2 75.82 -13.63 30.25
CA LYS A 2 74.78 -13.77 29.17
C LYS A 2 73.57 -12.98 29.57
N THR A 3 73.24 -11.94 28.78
CA THR A 3 72.04 -11.10 28.94
C THR A 3 70.81 -11.77 28.28
N PRO A 4 69.69 -11.91 28.97
CA PRO A 4 68.48 -12.44 28.34
C PRO A 4 67.73 -11.36 27.54
N ILE A 5 67.35 -11.70 26.33
CA ILE A 5 66.47 -10.87 25.46
C ILE A 5 65.03 -11.13 25.87
N ALA A 6 64.33 -10.09 26.33
CA ALA A 6 62.89 -10.17 26.62
C ALA A 6 62.10 -9.95 25.32
N VAL A 7 61.28 -10.96 24.94
CA VAL A 7 60.35 -10.85 23.83
C VAL A 7 59.04 -10.36 24.39
N ALA A 8 58.65 -9.13 23.97
CA ALA A 8 57.33 -8.56 24.30
C ALA A 8 56.29 -9.10 23.31
N ALA A 9 55.34 -9.86 23.80
CA ALA A 9 54.16 -10.26 23.01
C ALA A 9 53.16 -9.11 22.94
N VAL A 10 52.93 -8.61 21.73
CA VAL A 10 51.86 -7.62 21.45
C VAL A 10 50.56 -8.38 21.15
N SER A 11 49.65 -8.39 22.11
CA SER A 11 48.30 -8.93 21.91
C SER A 11 47.44 -7.88 21.17
N ALA A 12 47.13 -8.14 19.90
CA ALA A 12 46.18 -7.34 19.15
C ALA A 12 44.73 -7.74 19.53
N ALA A 13 44.05 -6.92 20.29
CA ALA A 13 42.61 -7.07 20.56
C ALA A 13 41.80 -6.67 19.33
N LEU A 14 41.16 -7.64 18.66
CA LEU A 14 40.18 -7.38 17.65
C LEU A 14 38.90 -6.82 18.32
N TYR A 15 38.65 -5.53 18.14
CA TYR A 15 37.37 -4.91 18.47
C TYR A 15 36.36 -5.29 17.37
N VAL A 16 35.48 -6.26 17.65
CA VAL A 16 34.28 -6.53 16.85
C VAL A 16 33.28 -5.42 17.17
N LEU A 17 33.16 -4.44 16.26
CA LEU A 17 32.09 -3.45 16.34
C LEU A 17 30.76 -4.17 16.12
N PRO A 18 29.76 -4.01 17.01
CA PRO A 18 28.45 -4.55 16.76
C PRO A 18 27.89 -3.85 15.53
N SER A 19 27.60 -4.60 14.47
CA SER A 19 26.78 -4.13 13.37
C SER A 19 25.43 -3.74 13.97
N ALA A 20 25.12 -2.46 13.99
CA ALA A 20 23.78 -1.98 14.30
C ALA A 20 22.85 -2.57 13.23
N ALA A 21 22.19 -3.68 13.56
CA ALA A 21 21.04 -4.13 12.79
C ALA A 21 20.05 -2.98 12.84
N PHE A 22 19.88 -2.26 11.72
CA PHE A 22 18.75 -1.36 11.55
C PHE A 22 17.52 -2.26 11.71
N ALA A 23 16.88 -2.20 12.87
CA ALA A 23 15.57 -2.80 13.07
C ALA A 23 14.70 -2.29 11.95
N ALA A 24 14.11 -3.20 11.15
CA ALA A 24 13.12 -2.83 10.17
C ALA A 24 12.05 -2.04 10.92
N GLU A 25 11.80 -0.80 10.50
CA GLU A 25 10.77 0.04 11.11
C GLU A 25 9.50 -0.77 11.17
N PRO A 26 8.83 -0.85 12.31
CA PRO A 26 7.62 -1.62 12.44
C PRO A 26 6.54 -0.98 11.57
N CYS A 27 6.31 -1.54 10.38
CA CYS A 27 5.14 -1.26 9.57
C CYS A 27 3.92 -1.92 10.22
N ASP A 28 3.78 -1.78 11.53
CA ASP A 28 2.67 -2.38 12.24
C ASP A 28 1.38 -1.63 11.88
N ILE A 29 0.45 -2.38 11.31
CA ILE A 29 -0.90 -1.91 11.02
C ILE A 29 -1.82 -2.68 11.96
N PRO A 30 -2.44 -2.03 12.95
CA PRO A 30 -3.39 -2.69 13.82
C PRO A 30 -4.49 -3.39 13.01
N GLY A 31 -4.77 -4.65 13.33
CA GLY A 31 -5.71 -5.47 12.58
C GLY A 31 -7.11 -4.85 12.42
N TYR A 32 -7.53 -4.03 13.39
CA TYR A 32 -8.81 -3.30 13.32
C TYR A 32 -8.83 -2.19 12.25
N LEU A 33 -7.68 -1.81 11.68
CA LEU A 33 -7.58 -0.85 10.58
C LEU A 33 -7.51 -1.52 9.20
N LEU A 34 -7.46 -2.85 9.16
CA LEU A 34 -7.54 -3.64 7.94
C LEU A 34 -8.97 -4.15 7.81
N PHE A 35 -9.84 -3.32 7.21
CA PHE A 35 -11.24 -3.68 7.01
C PHE A 35 -11.41 -4.60 5.81
N GLY A 36 -12.07 -5.72 6.05
CA GLY A 36 -12.61 -6.59 5.03
C GLY A 36 -12.03 -8.00 5.05
N ASN A 37 -12.79 -8.93 5.63
CA ASN A 37 -12.62 -10.36 5.38
C ASN A 37 -13.21 -10.76 4.00
N ASN A 38 -13.38 -9.78 3.12
CA ASN A 38 -14.03 -9.96 1.84
C ASN A 38 -13.07 -10.64 0.87
N GLU A 39 -13.56 -11.67 0.19
CA GLU A 39 -12.74 -12.51 -0.66
C GLU A 39 -12.36 -11.83 -1.98
N LEU A 40 -11.08 -11.92 -2.36
CA LEU A 40 -10.58 -11.57 -3.68
C LEU A 40 -10.56 -12.83 -4.58
N LYS A 41 -11.69 -13.14 -5.18
CA LYS A 41 -11.91 -14.41 -5.91
C LYS A 41 -11.13 -14.48 -7.21
N HIS A 42 -11.10 -13.39 -7.99
CA HIS A 42 -10.35 -13.30 -9.25
C HIS A 42 -8.85 -13.39 -9.00
N VAL A 43 -8.35 -12.71 -7.94
CA VAL A 43 -6.95 -12.83 -7.49
C VAL A 43 -6.62 -14.28 -7.14
N ALA A 44 -7.46 -14.92 -6.32
CA ALA A 44 -7.25 -16.32 -5.89
C ALA A 44 -7.21 -17.28 -7.08
N GLU A 45 -8.09 -17.09 -8.05
CA GLU A 45 -8.15 -17.90 -9.27
C GLU A 45 -6.92 -17.68 -10.16
N ALA A 46 -6.57 -16.44 -10.48
CA ALA A 46 -5.42 -16.09 -11.29
C ALA A 46 -4.11 -16.65 -10.70
N VAL A 47 -3.91 -16.51 -9.39
CA VAL A 47 -2.74 -17.02 -8.71
C VAL A 47 -2.70 -18.55 -8.70
N ARG A 48 -3.79 -19.22 -8.34
CA ARG A 48 -3.82 -20.68 -8.19
C ARG A 48 -3.81 -21.42 -9.52
N LYS A 49 -4.62 -20.97 -10.48
CA LYS A 49 -4.81 -21.67 -11.76
C LYS A 49 -3.87 -21.18 -12.85
N GLU A 50 -3.70 -19.87 -12.97
CA GLU A 50 -2.98 -19.27 -14.11
C GLU A 50 -1.53 -18.90 -13.78
N LYS A 51 -1.14 -18.94 -12.50
CA LYS A 51 0.22 -18.56 -12.05
C LYS A 51 0.62 -17.15 -12.46
N ARG A 52 -0.35 -16.26 -12.60
CA ARG A 52 -0.17 -14.84 -12.88
C ARG A 52 -1.02 -14.00 -11.94
N LEU A 53 -0.69 -12.73 -11.82
CA LEU A 53 -1.47 -11.72 -11.10
C LEU A 53 -1.20 -10.35 -11.71
N THR A 54 -2.20 -9.76 -12.34
CA THR A 54 -2.13 -8.40 -12.87
C THR A 54 -2.94 -7.46 -11.98
N ILE A 55 -2.28 -6.45 -11.42
CA ILE A 55 -2.90 -5.45 -10.55
C ILE A 55 -2.82 -4.09 -11.23
N ALA A 56 -3.95 -3.40 -11.37
CA ALA A 56 -3.99 -2.00 -11.75
C ALA A 56 -4.16 -1.11 -10.51
N VAL A 57 -3.24 -0.17 -10.32
CA VAL A 57 -3.38 0.88 -9.31
C VAL A 57 -3.91 2.13 -10.00
N VAL A 58 -5.19 2.38 -9.83
CA VAL A 58 -5.86 3.62 -10.30
C VAL A 58 -5.83 4.62 -9.15
N GLY A 59 -5.22 5.77 -9.36
CA GLY A 59 -5.03 6.70 -8.26
C GLY A 59 -4.65 8.11 -8.68
N THR A 60 -4.25 8.89 -7.69
CA THR A 60 -3.89 10.30 -7.83
C THR A 60 -2.40 10.53 -7.56
N GLY A 61 -1.99 11.79 -7.43
CA GLY A 61 -0.59 12.15 -7.18
C GLY A 61 0.03 11.50 -5.95
N SER A 62 -0.79 11.07 -4.97
CA SER A 62 -0.30 10.37 -3.77
C SER A 62 -0.03 8.86 -3.98
N SER A 63 -0.27 8.33 -5.18
CA SER A 63 0.14 6.97 -5.58
C SER A 63 1.52 6.93 -6.22
N ILE A 64 2.16 8.08 -6.40
CA ILE A 64 3.51 8.22 -6.95
C ILE A 64 4.38 9.05 -5.99
N LEU A 65 5.68 8.98 -6.18
CA LEU A 65 6.65 9.85 -5.52
C LEU A 65 7.42 10.65 -6.56
N ALA A 66 7.83 11.86 -6.19
CA ALA A 66 8.65 12.71 -7.04
C ALA A 66 10.11 12.24 -7.09
N GLY A 67 10.84 12.69 -8.11
CA GLY A 67 12.26 12.42 -8.29
C GLY A 67 12.56 11.19 -9.15
N PRO A 68 13.84 10.99 -9.53
CA PRO A 68 14.26 9.93 -10.46
C PRO A 68 13.91 8.51 -10.00
N ASP A 69 14.00 8.26 -8.70
CA ASP A 69 13.68 6.98 -8.06
C ASP A 69 12.25 6.92 -7.50
N GLY A 70 11.50 8.00 -7.65
CA GLY A 70 10.14 8.14 -7.14
C GLY A 70 9.22 6.99 -7.53
N PRO A 71 9.09 6.63 -8.81
CA PRO A 71 8.25 5.53 -9.25
C PRO A 71 8.61 4.19 -8.60
N ARG A 72 9.91 3.90 -8.44
CA ARG A 72 10.40 2.66 -7.83
C ARG A 72 10.22 2.62 -6.32
N SER A 73 10.13 3.77 -5.68
CA SER A 73 9.97 3.93 -4.23
C SER A 73 8.51 4.12 -3.81
N ALA A 74 7.61 4.33 -4.77
CA ALA A 74 6.17 4.45 -4.51
C ALA A 74 5.55 3.10 -4.12
N TYR A 75 4.45 3.15 -3.36
CA TYR A 75 3.81 1.95 -2.84
C TYR A 75 3.39 0.92 -3.91
N PRO A 76 3.03 1.28 -5.15
CA PRO A 76 2.69 0.26 -6.15
C PRO A 76 3.90 -0.61 -6.52
N ALA A 77 5.09 -0.02 -6.67
CA ALA A 77 6.32 -0.77 -6.94
C ALA A 77 6.77 -1.58 -5.73
N ARG A 78 6.55 -1.08 -4.50
CA ARG A 78 6.83 -1.82 -3.27
C ARG A 78 5.89 -3.01 -3.11
N LEU A 79 4.60 -2.82 -3.41
CA LEU A 79 3.61 -3.90 -3.46
C LEU A 79 4.05 -5.01 -4.43
N GLU A 80 4.43 -4.65 -5.65
CA GLU A 80 4.90 -5.61 -6.65
C GLU A 80 6.10 -6.41 -6.14
N ALA A 81 7.09 -5.73 -5.56
CA ALA A 81 8.29 -6.38 -5.02
C ALA A 81 7.95 -7.37 -3.90
N VAL A 82 7.06 -6.98 -2.96
CA VAL A 82 6.64 -7.83 -1.86
C VAL A 82 5.84 -9.05 -2.36
N LEU A 83 4.91 -8.86 -3.30
CA LEU A 83 4.13 -9.97 -3.85
C LEU A 83 5.01 -10.94 -4.65
N LYS A 84 5.97 -10.45 -5.45
CA LYS A 84 6.96 -11.32 -6.12
C LYS A 84 7.77 -12.17 -5.14
N GLN A 85 8.12 -11.59 -3.99
CA GLN A 85 8.82 -12.34 -2.92
C GLN A 85 7.92 -13.38 -2.26
N LYS A 86 6.65 -13.05 -1.98
CA LYS A 86 5.70 -13.95 -1.32
C LYS A 86 5.15 -15.03 -2.25
N LEU A 87 5.09 -14.77 -3.55
CA LEU A 87 4.53 -15.62 -4.59
C LEU A 87 5.58 -15.95 -5.68
N PRO A 88 6.68 -16.63 -5.36
CA PRO A 88 7.83 -16.79 -6.27
C PRO A 88 7.51 -17.59 -7.54
N SER A 89 6.41 -18.36 -7.55
CA SER A 89 5.96 -19.14 -8.70
C SER A 89 4.88 -18.43 -9.54
N VAL A 90 4.56 -17.17 -9.23
CA VAL A 90 3.52 -16.39 -9.88
C VAL A 90 4.12 -15.20 -10.62
N ALA A 91 3.73 -14.99 -11.86
CA ALA A 91 4.10 -13.81 -12.63
C ALA A 91 3.27 -12.60 -12.16
N VAL A 92 3.83 -11.79 -11.24
CA VAL A 92 3.15 -10.60 -10.70
C VAL A 92 3.53 -9.37 -11.53
N LYS A 93 2.53 -8.60 -11.97
CA LYS A 93 2.65 -7.31 -12.66
C LYS A 93 1.77 -6.27 -11.97
N VAL A 94 2.33 -5.11 -11.60
CA VAL A 94 1.58 -3.97 -11.11
C VAL A 94 1.69 -2.81 -12.10
N VAL A 95 0.55 -2.35 -12.62
CA VAL A 95 0.45 -1.20 -13.51
C VAL A 95 -0.04 0.00 -12.70
N THR A 96 0.67 1.12 -12.75
CA THR A 96 0.30 2.34 -12.04
C THR A 96 -0.30 3.36 -13.00
N LEU A 97 -1.58 3.66 -12.82
CA LEU A 97 -2.37 4.61 -13.60
C LEU A 97 -2.74 5.82 -12.74
N ALA A 98 -1.72 6.54 -12.27
CA ALA A 98 -1.90 7.69 -11.40
C ALA A 98 -2.06 8.98 -12.23
N ARG A 99 -3.15 9.69 -11.99
CA ARG A 99 -3.46 10.99 -12.61
C ARG A 99 -3.72 12.03 -11.53
N SER A 100 -2.93 13.09 -11.52
CA SER A 100 -3.13 14.22 -10.60
C SER A 100 -4.42 14.97 -10.93
N ARG A 101 -5.05 15.55 -9.89
CA ARG A 101 -6.23 16.42 -10.00
C ARG A 101 -7.49 15.74 -10.57
N MET A 102 -7.66 14.46 -10.31
CA MET A 102 -8.87 13.70 -10.67
C MET A 102 -9.72 13.46 -9.43
N THR A 103 -11.04 13.63 -9.56
CA THR A 103 -12.06 13.22 -8.59
C THR A 103 -12.37 11.73 -8.75
N ALA A 104 -13.19 11.18 -7.86
CA ALA A 104 -13.66 9.80 -8.00
C ALA A 104 -14.43 9.61 -9.32
N GLU A 105 -15.31 10.53 -9.66
CA GLU A 105 -16.08 10.54 -10.91
C GLU A 105 -15.16 10.58 -12.15
N ASP A 106 -14.15 11.47 -12.13
CA ASP A 106 -13.17 11.55 -13.22
C ASP A 106 -12.40 10.24 -13.44
N LEU A 107 -12.05 9.53 -12.34
CA LEU A 107 -11.36 8.24 -12.41
C LEU A 107 -12.33 7.14 -12.88
N ALA A 108 -13.56 7.10 -12.40
CA ALA A 108 -14.57 6.12 -12.76
C ALA A 108 -14.83 6.11 -14.28
N LYS A 109 -14.93 7.27 -14.91
CA LYS A 109 -15.10 7.42 -16.37
C LYS A 109 -14.01 6.74 -17.21
N GLY A 110 -12.84 6.48 -16.62
CA GLY A 110 -11.71 5.82 -17.31
C GLY A 110 -11.63 4.31 -17.12
N MET A 111 -12.47 3.72 -16.28
CA MET A 111 -12.34 2.32 -15.85
C MET A 111 -12.61 1.30 -16.94
N GLU A 112 -13.63 1.50 -17.76
CA GLU A 112 -13.92 0.60 -18.90
C GLU A 112 -12.72 0.48 -19.84
N LYS A 113 -12.12 1.62 -20.19
CA LYS A 113 -10.93 1.63 -21.05
C LYS A 113 -9.76 0.94 -20.38
N MET A 114 -9.53 1.20 -19.10
CA MET A 114 -8.46 0.56 -18.32
C MET A 114 -8.64 -0.96 -18.26
N LEU A 115 -9.87 -1.44 -18.01
CA LEU A 115 -10.20 -2.86 -18.01
C LEU A 115 -9.89 -3.52 -19.36
N ALA A 116 -10.24 -2.86 -20.46
CA ALA A 116 -9.99 -3.36 -21.81
C ALA A 116 -8.48 -3.44 -22.13
N ASP A 117 -7.73 -2.41 -21.73
CA ASP A 117 -6.30 -2.27 -22.03
C ASP A 117 -5.41 -3.19 -21.17
N GLU A 118 -5.65 -3.24 -19.84
CA GLU A 118 -4.75 -3.88 -18.89
C GLU A 118 -5.24 -5.27 -18.43
N LYS A 119 -6.53 -5.55 -18.52
CA LYS A 119 -7.19 -6.79 -18.09
C LYS A 119 -6.72 -7.24 -16.70
N PRO A 120 -6.89 -6.38 -15.68
CA PRO A 120 -6.40 -6.66 -14.34
C PRO A 120 -7.26 -7.71 -13.65
N ASP A 121 -6.65 -8.53 -12.80
CA ASP A 121 -7.33 -9.42 -11.87
C ASP A 121 -7.79 -8.67 -10.62
N LEU A 122 -7.07 -7.56 -10.30
CA LEU A 122 -7.33 -6.68 -9.15
C LEU A 122 -7.16 -5.22 -9.54
N VAL A 123 -8.08 -4.37 -9.11
CA VAL A 123 -7.94 -2.92 -9.16
C VAL A 123 -7.83 -2.36 -7.74
N ILE A 124 -6.75 -1.66 -7.46
CA ILE A 124 -6.60 -0.84 -6.25
C ILE A 124 -6.97 0.58 -6.63
N TRP A 125 -8.13 1.04 -6.17
CA TRP A 125 -8.64 2.37 -6.50
C TRP A 125 -8.42 3.35 -5.34
N GLN A 126 -7.44 4.25 -5.50
CA GLN A 126 -7.11 5.29 -4.54
C GLN A 126 -7.75 6.63 -4.95
N THR A 127 -8.67 7.16 -4.12
CA THR A 127 -9.40 8.38 -4.40
C THR A 127 -9.81 9.16 -3.14
N GLY A 128 -10.63 10.20 -3.28
CA GLY A 128 -11.26 10.97 -2.21
C GLY A 128 -10.53 12.25 -1.81
N THR A 129 -9.22 12.37 -2.08
CA THR A 129 -8.45 13.56 -1.66
C THR A 129 -8.91 14.84 -2.39
N LEU A 130 -9.06 14.78 -3.70
CA LEU A 130 -9.49 15.96 -4.47
C LEU A 130 -10.95 16.26 -4.26
N ASP A 131 -11.77 15.23 -4.10
CA ASP A 131 -13.18 15.34 -3.78
C ASP A 131 -13.39 16.15 -2.50
N ALA A 132 -12.65 15.80 -1.44
CA ALA A 132 -12.65 16.53 -0.17
C ALA A 132 -12.13 17.98 -0.31
N ILE A 133 -11.05 18.20 -1.06
CA ILE A 133 -10.50 19.54 -1.31
C ILE A 133 -11.50 20.42 -2.09
N ARG A 134 -12.17 19.85 -3.09
CA ARG A 134 -13.17 20.55 -3.90
C ARG A 134 -14.54 20.64 -3.25
N ARG A 135 -14.73 19.97 -2.11
CA ARG A 135 -16.01 19.86 -1.40
C ARG A 135 -17.12 19.32 -2.31
N VAL A 136 -16.79 18.29 -3.10
CA VAL A 136 -17.79 17.53 -3.85
C VAL A 136 -18.83 17.02 -2.85
N ASP A 137 -20.11 17.04 -3.22
CA ASP A 137 -21.15 16.53 -2.34
C ASP A 137 -20.86 15.07 -1.97
N PRO A 138 -20.88 14.69 -0.68
CA PRO A 138 -20.57 13.32 -0.26
C PRO A 138 -21.50 12.26 -0.87
N ASP A 139 -22.72 12.60 -1.24
CA ASP A 139 -23.64 11.69 -1.90
C ASP A 139 -23.25 11.51 -3.39
N GLU A 140 -22.89 12.58 -4.10
CA GLU A 140 -22.33 12.50 -5.46
C GLU A 140 -21.00 11.71 -5.47
N PHE A 141 -20.16 11.92 -4.47
CA PHE A 141 -18.92 11.15 -4.32
C PHE A 141 -19.20 9.67 -4.11
N ARG A 142 -20.19 9.31 -3.28
CA ARG A 142 -20.60 7.94 -3.03
C ARG A 142 -21.16 7.28 -4.28
N GLU A 143 -22.03 7.98 -5.03
CA GLU A 143 -22.59 7.51 -6.30
C GLU A 143 -21.48 7.19 -7.32
N ALA A 144 -20.49 8.08 -7.47
CA ALA A 144 -19.34 7.83 -8.34
C ALA A 144 -18.50 6.61 -7.92
N LEU A 145 -18.40 6.35 -6.59
CA LEU A 145 -17.73 5.15 -6.09
C LEU A 145 -18.54 3.88 -6.42
N ASP A 146 -19.85 3.90 -6.18
CA ASP A 146 -20.75 2.77 -6.46
C ASP A 146 -20.70 2.39 -7.94
N GLU A 147 -20.87 3.35 -8.84
CA GLU A 147 -20.79 3.15 -10.29
C GLU A 147 -19.42 2.60 -10.73
N GLY A 148 -18.36 3.15 -10.18
CA GLY A 148 -17.00 2.70 -10.50
C GLY A 148 -16.72 1.29 -10.04
N VAL A 149 -17.12 0.90 -8.82
CA VAL A 149 -16.98 -0.47 -8.30
C VAL A 149 -17.83 -1.45 -9.11
N GLU A 150 -19.07 -1.10 -9.45
CA GLU A 150 -19.90 -1.93 -10.32
C GLU A 150 -19.26 -2.16 -11.69
N THR A 151 -18.70 -1.10 -12.28
CA THR A 151 -18.01 -1.19 -13.58
C THR A 151 -16.82 -2.17 -13.50
N LEU A 152 -16.03 -2.09 -12.42
CA LEU A 152 -14.89 -2.97 -12.21
C LEU A 152 -15.32 -4.43 -12.02
N HIS A 153 -16.35 -4.68 -11.23
CA HIS A 153 -16.91 -6.03 -11.03
C HIS A 153 -17.49 -6.62 -12.33
N LYS A 154 -18.25 -5.81 -13.09
CA LYS A 154 -18.77 -6.23 -14.42
C LYS A 154 -17.64 -6.56 -15.39
N GLY A 155 -16.49 -5.90 -15.24
CA GLY A 155 -15.28 -6.17 -16.01
C GLY A 155 -14.46 -7.37 -15.54
N GLY A 156 -14.88 -8.06 -14.48
CA GLY A 156 -14.25 -9.28 -13.96
C GLY A 156 -12.99 -9.03 -13.12
N ALA A 157 -12.86 -7.85 -12.52
CA ALA A 157 -11.77 -7.54 -11.61
C ALA A 157 -12.25 -7.49 -10.15
N ASP A 158 -11.44 -8.02 -9.23
CA ASP A 158 -11.60 -7.73 -7.81
C ASP A 158 -11.23 -6.26 -7.54
N VAL A 159 -11.74 -5.69 -6.44
CA VAL A 159 -11.52 -4.29 -6.07
C VAL A 159 -11.02 -4.18 -4.64
N ILE A 160 -10.01 -3.35 -4.42
CA ILE A 160 -9.64 -2.79 -3.12
C ILE A 160 -9.81 -1.28 -3.21
N LEU A 161 -10.65 -0.70 -2.37
CA LEU A 161 -10.66 0.75 -2.20
C LEU A 161 -9.49 1.19 -1.30
N MET A 162 -8.88 2.33 -1.62
CA MET A 162 -7.90 2.99 -0.78
C MET A 162 -8.31 4.44 -0.60
N ASN A 163 -8.50 4.87 0.64
CA ASN A 163 -8.89 6.24 0.92
C ASN A 163 -7.68 7.21 0.96
N MET A 164 -7.90 8.41 1.46
CA MET A 164 -7.01 9.55 1.39
C MET A 164 -5.71 9.34 2.17
N GLN A 165 -4.68 10.05 1.76
CA GLN A 165 -3.45 10.17 2.53
C GLN A 165 -3.66 11.11 3.72
N TYR A 166 -3.26 10.68 4.92
CA TYR A 166 -3.17 11.55 6.07
C TYR A 166 -1.93 12.45 5.99
N SER A 167 -2.10 13.71 6.33
CA SER A 167 -1.02 14.64 6.62
C SER A 167 -1.50 15.61 7.71
N PRO A 168 -0.78 15.77 8.83
CA PRO A 168 -1.19 16.67 9.91
C PRO A 168 -1.44 18.10 9.44
N ARG A 169 -0.72 18.55 8.40
CA ARG A 169 -0.88 19.89 7.83
C ARG A 169 -2.16 20.08 7.03
N THR A 170 -2.62 19.05 6.35
CA THR A 170 -3.84 19.11 5.52
C THR A 170 -5.08 18.73 6.31
N ASP A 171 -4.94 17.89 7.34
CA ASP A 171 -6.05 17.42 8.19
C ASP A 171 -6.79 18.55 8.89
N ILE A 172 -6.10 19.63 9.24
CA ILE A 172 -6.72 20.82 9.84
C ILE A 172 -7.45 21.72 8.82
N MET A 173 -7.22 21.54 7.53
CA MET A 173 -7.77 22.40 6.46
C MET A 173 -8.84 21.69 5.61
N VAL A 174 -8.81 20.37 5.58
CA VAL A 174 -9.68 19.55 4.71
C VAL A 174 -10.48 18.57 5.55
N SER A 175 -11.80 18.62 5.45
CA SER A 175 -12.68 17.67 6.12
C SER A 175 -12.73 16.35 5.36
N TYR A 176 -11.89 15.38 5.75
CA TYR A 176 -11.87 14.05 5.13
C TYR A 176 -12.96 13.10 5.64
N GLY A 177 -13.52 13.35 6.84
CA GLY A 177 -14.48 12.46 7.51
C GLY A 177 -15.60 11.95 6.59
N PRO A 178 -16.43 12.85 6.00
CA PRO A 178 -17.57 12.43 5.16
C PRO A 178 -17.15 11.52 3.99
N TYR A 179 -16.00 11.79 3.37
CA TYR A 179 -15.49 10.99 2.24
C TYR A 179 -14.94 9.63 2.69
N ALA A 180 -14.25 9.58 3.84
CA ALA A 180 -13.81 8.33 4.42
C ALA A 180 -14.99 7.45 4.82
N ASP A 181 -16.05 8.04 5.37
CA ASP A 181 -17.28 7.32 5.74
C ASP A 181 -18.02 6.80 4.50
N SER A 182 -18.15 7.62 3.44
CA SER A 182 -18.71 7.16 2.15
C SER A 182 -17.94 5.95 1.60
N MET A 183 -16.61 5.97 1.63
CA MET A 183 -15.80 4.84 1.17
C MET A 183 -15.99 3.57 2.02
N ARG A 184 -16.18 3.71 3.34
CA ARG A 184 -16.49 2.57 4.22
C ARG A 184 -17.86 1.98 3.90
N VAL A 185 -18.87 2.83 3.68
CA VAL A 185 -20.22 2.40 3.30
C VAL A 185 -20.18 1.63 1.98
N VAL A 186 -19.56 2.20 0.93
CA VAL A 186 -19.44 1.53 -0.38
C VAL A 186 -18.66 0.21 -0.27
N ALA A 187 -17.55 0.19 0.46
CA ALA A 187 -16.79 -1.04 0.67
C ALA A 187 -17.63 -2.13 1.34
N GLN A 188 -18.46 -1.76 2.31
CA GLN A 188 -19.38 -2.69 2.98
C GLN A 188 -20.51 -3.15 2.06
N GLN A 189 -21.12 -2.25 1.29
CA GLN A 189 -22.22 -2.56 0.37
C GLN A 189 -21.81 -3.52 -0.74
N HIS A 190 -20.62 -3.32 -1.29
CA HIS A 190 -20.07 -4.17 -2.36
C HIS A 190 -19.25 -5.36 -1.85
N GLU A 191 -19.16 -5.55 -0.55
CA GLU A 191 -18.37 -6.61 0.08
C GLU A 191 -16.92 -6.64 -0.43
N ILE A 192 -16.28 -5.47 -0.53
CA ILE A 192 -14.88 -5.31 -0.98
C ILE A 192 -13.98 -4.81 0.15
N PRO A 193 -12.68 -5.15 0.14
CA PRO A 193 -11.73 -4.62 1.10
C PRO A 193 -11.53 -3.11 0.97
N LEU A 194 -11.36 -2.43 2.12
CA LEU A 194 -10.92 -1.04 2.20
C LEU A 194 -9.59 -0.94 2.92
N PHE A 195 -8.57 -0.47 2.24
CA PHE A 195 -7.32 -0.07 2.86
C PHE A 195 -7.47 1.36 3.40
N ASP A 196 -7.78 1.49 4.69
CA ASP A 196 -8.01 2.79 5.35
C ASP A 196 -6.67 3.51 5.61
N ARG A 197 -6.06 3.99 4.51
CA ARG A 197 -4.79 4.70 4.53
C ARG A 197 -4.80 5.92 5.45
N LEU A 198 -5.93 6.64 5.51
CA LEU A 198 -6.10 7.82 6.35
C LEU A 198 -5.94 7.45 7.83
N ALA A 199 -6.65 6.44 8.29
CA ALA A 199 -6.61 5.98 9.68
C ALA A 199 -5.26 5.32 10.01
N ILE A 200 -4.70 4.51 9.12
CA ILE A 200 -3.39 3.87 9.28
C ILE A 200 -2.29 4.92 9.45
N MET A 201 -2.22 5.90 8.56
CA MET A 201 -1.20 6.94 8.63
C MET A 201 -1.39 7.88 9.84
N ARG A 202 -2.63 8.15 10.23
CA ARG A 202 -2.92 8.88 11.48
C ARG A 202 -2.42 8.10 12.69
N ASN A 203 -2.71 6.81 12.78
CA ASN A 203 -2.20 5.94 13.84
C ASN A 203 -0.66 5.95 13.90
N TRP A 204 0.02 5.85 12.76
CA TRP A 204 1.48 5.95 12.72
C TRP A 204 2.02 7.29 13.22
N SER A 205 1.33 8.39 12.92
CA SER A 205 1.68 9.73 13.42
C SER A 205 1.46 9.83 14.93
N ASP A 206 0.32 9.37 15.43
CA ASP A 206 -0.09 9.47 16.84
C ASP A 206 0.77 8.59 17.75
N THR A 207 1.18 7.42 17.27
CA THR A 207 2.07 6.50 18.00
C THR A 207 3.55 6.88 17.88
N GLY A 208 3.90 7.87 17.04
CA GLY A 208 5.29 8.25 16.80
C GLY A 208 6.08 7.28 15.91
N ALA A 209 5.42 6.31 15.26
CA ALA A 209 6.06 5.40 14.30
C ALA A 209 6.65 6.18 13.10
N PHE A 210 5.97 7.24 12.66
CA PHE A 210 6.46 8.19 11.67
C PHE A 210 6.17 9.62 12.11
N ASP A 211 7.19 10.48 12.09
CA ASP A 211 7.01 11.92 12.26
C ASP A 211 6.50 12.56 10.97
N LEU A 212 5.17 12.52 10.76
CA LEU A 212 4.53 13.07 9.56
C LEU A 212 4.45 14.61 9.57
N TYR A 213 4.86 15.28 10.67
CA TYR A 213 5.04 16.72 10.74
C TYR A 213 6.37 17.14 10.13
N ALA A 214 7.38 16.25 10.13
CA ALA A 214 8.69 16.55 9.58
C ALA A 214 8.56 16.85 8.08
N ALA A 215 8.96 18.07 7.72
CA ALA A 215 9.15 18.44 6.32
C ALA A 215 10.57 18.03 5.91
N GLY A 216 10.75 16.79 5.50
CA GLY A 216 12.00 16.35 4.90
C GLY A 216 12.26 17.09 3.59
N LYS A 217 13.50 17.56 3.40
CA LYS A 217 13.94 18.08 2.09
C LYS A 217 14.16 16.96 1.07
N ASP A 218 14.24 15.72 1.57
CA ASP A 218 14.39 14.50 0.81
C ASP A 218 13.12 13.63 0.93
N ASN A 219 13.02 12.64 0.06
CA ASN A 219 11.88 11.74 0.04
C ASN A 219 12.02 10.53 0.98
N VAL A 220 13.00 10.51 1.90
CA VAL A 220 13.32 9.33 2.73
C VAL A 220 12.12 8.92 3.57
N LEU A 221 11.50 9.87 4.29
CA LEU A 221 10.30 9.59 5.08
C LEU A 221 9.16 9.07 4.20
N ALA A 222 8.91 9.73 3.06
CA ALA A 222 7.87 9.33 2.14
C ALA A 222 8.11 7.91 1.57
N GLN A 223 9.36 7.58 1.24
CA GLN A 223 9.73 6.24 0.77
C GLN A 223 9.48 5.16 1.84
N ARG A 224 9.80 5.44 3.10
CA ARG A 224 9.52 4.53 4.22
C ARG A 224 8.02 4.31 4.43
N VAL A 225 7.23 5.38 4.41
CA VAL A 225 5.77 5.32 4.49
C VAL A 225 5.20 4.50 3.33
N HIS A 226 5.65 4.76 2.10
CA HIS A 226 5.21 4.01 0.92
C HIS A 226 5.61 2.53 0.96
N ASP A 227 6.77 2.20 1.54
CA ASP A 227 7.18 0.80 1.75
C ASP A 227 6.20 0.08 2.70
N CYS A 228 5.86 0.72 3.82
CA CYS A 228 4.87 0.17 4.77
C CYS A 228 3.48 0.04 4.15
N ILE A 229 3.02 1.01 3.35
CA ILE A 229 1.75 0.91 2.62
C ILE A 229 1.78 -0.29 1.66
N GLY A 230 2.85 -0.44 0.87
CA GLY A 230 2.99 -1.56 -0.06
C GLY A 230 2.95 -2.92 0.63
N ARG A 231 3.61 -3.06 1.80
CA ARG A 231 3.57 -4.28 2.62
C ARG A 231 2.19 -4.53 3.20
N GLY A 232 1.51 -3.49 3.70
CA GLY A 232 0.17 -3.60 4.26
C GLY A 232 -0.85 -4.07 3.22
N ILE A 233 -0.82 -3.49 2.01
CA ILE A 233 -1.68 -3.93 0.91
C ILE A 233 -1.36 -5.36 0.49
N ALA A 234 -0.07 -5.73 0.42
CA ALA A 234 0.33 -7.10 0.10
C ALA A 234 -0.20 -8.10 1.13
N SER A 235 -0.18 -7.76 2.43
CA SER A 235 -0.78 -8.61 3.47
C SER A 235 -2.28 -8.74 3.27
N MET A 236 -2.99 -7.62 3.07
CA MET A 236 -4.44 -7.64 2.79
C MET A 236 -4.79 -8.53 1.59
N ILE A 237 -4.04 -8.46 0.49
CA ILE A 237 -4.25 -9.31 -0.69
C ILE A 237 -4.03 -10.78 -0.36
N MET A 238 -2.93 -11.11 0.36
CA MET A 238 -2.61 -12.49 0.75
C MET A 238 -3.70 -13.10 1.65
N ASP A 239 -4.21 -12.29 2.61
CA ASP A 239 -5.28 -12.69 3.52
C ASP A 239 -6.60 -12.87 2.78
N ALA A 240 -7.04 -11.87 2.02
CA ALA A 240 -8.33 -11.84 1.32
C ALA A 240 -8.43 -12.85 0.16
N ALA A 241 -7.31 -13.23 -0.46
CA ALA A 241 -7.27 -14.27 -1.48
C ALA A 241 -6.86 -15.66 -0.93
N HIS A 242 -6.68 -15.79 0.39
CA HIS A 242 -6.25 -17.02 1.07
C HIS A 242 -4.99 -17.64 0.45
N LEU A 243 -3.95 -16.81 0.23
CA LEU A 243 -2.72 -17.19 -0.47
C LEU A 243 -1.55 -17.54 0.48
N HIS A 244 -1.81 -17.68 1.77
CA HIS A 244 -0.76 -18.13 2.70
C HIS A 244 -0.36 -19.58 2.39
N PRO A 245 0.95 -19.91 2.47
CA PRO A 245 1.37 -21.30 2.43
C PRO A 245 0.62 -22.05 3.53
N GLU A 246 -0.03 -23.16 3.19
CA GLU A 246 -0.57 -24.04 4.22
C GLU A 246 0.57 -24.33 5.22
N SER A 247 0.39 -23.95 6.48
CA SER A 247 1.29 -24.39 7.51
C SER A 247 1.23 -25.92 7.48
N LYS A 248 2.33 -26.57 7.07
CA LYS A 248 2.42 -28.03 7.23
C LYS A 248 2.13 -28.29 8.68
N ALA A 249 0.90 -28.76 8.94
CA ALA A 249 0.52 -29.27 10.26
C ALA A 249 1.63 -30.26 10.64
N ALA A 250 2.30 -30.00 11.75
CA ALA A 250 3.29 -30.90 12.32
C ALA A 250 2.56 -32.24 12.57
N GLN A 251 2.90 -33.22 11.74
CA GLN A 251 2.58 -34.62 11.99
C GLN A 251 3.50 -35.14 13.09
#